data_0ae123907b630f7a46104e4a8e5f3bd3
#
_entry.id   0ae123907b630f7a46104e4a8e5f3bd3
#
_cell.length_a   1.000
_cell.length_b   1.000
_cell.length_c   1.000
_cell.angle_alpha   90.00
_cell.angle_beta   90.00
_cell.angle_gamma   90.00
#
_symmetry.space_group_name_H-M   'P 1'
#
loop_
_entity.id
_entity.type
_entity.pdbx_description
1 polymer ?
#
loop_
_entity_poly.entity_id
_entity_poly.type
_entity_poly.pdbx_seq_one_letter_code
_entity_poly.pdbx_strand_id
1 'polypeptide(L)'
;MTNSRIIIGIDEVGRGPLAGPLVVGAVALDNRVAYEGLADSKQLSPKKRLERSIYVKGRALGIGLGWVDASRLDRIGMTRGLKLATRLAYRQLSSGLRDEADNLVIDGNINLLDNPEATVLVKADAKVQAVSAASIVAKVARDHYMSRLAELYPGYGFERHMGYGTRDHLRAIRDRGVIPGVHRLSFRPVRQFLGEEITTKSRSAQTAGQLAEAEAANYLVRQGYTIVDRNWRTKYCEVDIIAKKSDRIYFVEVKYREVDRHGKGLDAITPTKLRQMYLGAEMYLLWRSQQCRGLSPQLMAMSLSGTPPQVDDQVAIV
;
A
#
# COMPACT_ATOMS: atom_id res chain seq x y z
N MET A 1 27.74 -10.12 -30.59
CA MET A 1 27.95 -9.72 -29.21
C MET A 1 27.19 -8.41 -29.03
N THR A 2 25.99 -8.44 -28.52
CA THR A 2 25.19 -7.26 -28.18
C THR A 2 25.92 -6.55 -27.06
N ASN A 3 26.46 -5.37 -27.35
CA ASN A 3 27.13 -4.53 -26.35
C ASN A 3 26.03 -3.86 -25.49
N SER A 4 25.28 -4.69 -24.72
CA SER A 4 24.27 -4.21 -23.81
C SER A 4 24.95 -3.27 -22.83
N ARG A 5 24.34 -2.15 -22.54
CA ARG A 5 24.85 -1.13 -21.62
C ARG A 5 23.74 -0.66 -20.70
N ILE A 6 22.85 -1.58 -20.37
CA ILE A 6 21.73 -1.31 -19.49
C ILE A 6 22.16 -1.55 -18.04
N ILE A 7 21.97 -0.54 -17.19
CA ILE A 7 22.13 -0.67 -15.76
C ILE A 7 20.77 -0.53 -15.10
N ILE A 8 20.38 -1.51 -14.29
CA ILE A 8 19.21 -1.44 -13.42
C ILE A 8 19.66 -1.03 -12.03
N GLY A 9 19.12 0.09 -11.54
CA GLY A 9 19.33 0.57 -10.19
C GLY A 9 18.09 0.37 -9.32
N ILE A 10 18.30 -0.02 -8.06
CA ILE A 10 17.23 -0.23 -7.09
C ILE A 10 17.55 0.52 -5.80
N ASP A 11 16.57 1.29 -5.30
CA ASP A 11 16.64 1.97 -4.01
C ASP A 11 15.28 2.02 -3.32
N GLU A 12 15.28 2.14 -1.99
CA GLU A 12 14.06 2.21 -1.19
C GLU A 12 13.86 3.56 -0.52
N VAL A 13 12.61 3.88 -0.26
CA VAL A 13 12.19 5.02 0.59
C VAL A 13 11.11 4.60 1.58
N GLY A 14 11.16 5.17 2.77
CA GLY A 14 10.10 4.96 3.73
C GLY A 14 10.36 3.80 4.71
N ARG A 15 11.60 3.43 5.03
CA ARG A 15 11.93 2.46 6.09
C ARG A 15 11.63 3.00 7.49
N GLY A 16 12.04 4.24 7.77
CA GLY A 16 11.99 4.84 9.11
C GLY A 16 10.68 5.53 9.52
N PRO A 17 9.79 5.98 8.63
CA PRO A 17 8.54 6.62 9.02
C PRO A 17 7.64 5.74 9.87
N LEU A 18 6.91 6.36 10.81
CA LEU A 18 5.89 5.74 11.66
C LEU A 18 4.57 5.49 10.92
N ALA A 19 4.36 6.17 9.79
CA ALA A 19 3.16 6.08 8.97
C ALA A 19 3.48 6.01 7.48
N GLY A 20 2.54 5.45 6.73
CA GLY A 20 2.61 5.31 5.29
C GLY A 20 3.44 4.12 4.80
N PRO A 21 3.48 3.90 3.48
CA PRO A 21 4.07 2.73 2.87
C PRO A 21 5.60 2.75 2.84
N LEU A 22 6.17 1.57 2.66
CA LEU A 22 7.49 1.37 2.11
C LEU A 22 7.38 1.35 0.59
N VAL A 23 8.27 2.06 -0.11
CA VAL A 23 8.30 2.11 -1.57
C VAL A 23 9.72 1.79 -2.05
N VAL A 24 9.82 0.96 -3.07
CA VAL A 24 11.08 0.66 -3.77
C VAL A 24 10.94 1.09 -5.21
N GLY A 25 11.95 1.78 -5.73
CA GLY A 25 12.11 2.07 -7.14
C GLY A 25 13.06 1.10 -7.81
N ALA A 26 12.75 0.71 -9.04
CA ALA A 26 13.67 0.03 -9.95
C ALA A 26 13.69 0.81 -11.27
N VAL A 27 14.87 1.27 -11.70
CA VAL A 27 15.01 2.08 -12.90
C VAL A 27 16.09 1.50 -13.79
N ALA A 28 15.76 1.27 -15.05
CA ALA A 28 16.71 0.85 -16.09
C ALA A 28 17.15 2.07 -16.91
N LEU A 29 18.45 2.31 -16.97
CA LEU A 29 19.07 3.40 -17.74
C LEU A 29 20.08 2.86 -18.77
N ASP A 30 20.24 3.60 -19.87
CA ASP A 30 21.35 3.40 -20.79
C ASP A 30 22.62 4.05 -20.21
N ASN A 31 23.62 3.25 -19.84
CA ASN A 31 24.85 3.74 -19.23
C ASN A 31 25.73 4.58 -20.15
N ARG A 32 25.44 4.63 -21.46
CA ARG A 32 26.13 5.50 -22.42
C ARG A 32 25.69 6.95 -22.35
N VAL A 33 24.52 7.19 -21.71
CA VAL A 33 23.91 8.51 -21.59
C VAL A 33 24.26 9.10 -20.23
N ALA A 34 24.78 10.33 -20.26
CA ALA A 34 24.94 11.10 -19.04
C ALA A 34 23.58 11.69 -18.60
N TYR A 35 23.11 11.31 -17.42
CA TYR A 35 21.89 11.85 -16.84
C TYR A 35 22.25 12.95 -15.84
N GLU A 36 22.18 14.21 -16.32
CA GLU A 36 22.58 15.36 -15.51
C GLU A 36 21.75 15.53 -14.23
N GLY A 37 22.44 15.85 -13.15
CA GLY A 37 21.83 16.23 -11.86
C GLY A 37 21.17 15.08 -11.09
N LEU A 38 21.53 13.83 -11.37
CA LEU A 38 21.09 12.66 -10.59
C LEU A 38 22.01 12.35 -9.39
N ALA A 39 23.28 12.76 -9.44
CA ALA A 39 24.32 12.35 -8.51
C ALA A 39 24.12 12.78 -7.04
N ASP A 40 23.11 13.61 -6.72
CA ASP A 40 22.92 14.15 -5.38
C ASP A 40 21.45 14.24 -4.99
N SER A 41 20.74 13.11 -5.11
CA SER A 41 19.29 13.02 -4.87
C SER A 41 18.86 13.49 -3.48
N LYS A 42 19.73 13.33 -2.46
CA LYS A 42 19.43 13.67 -1.06
C LYS A 42 19.50 15.18 -0.77
N GLN A 43 20.26 15.94 -1.55
CA GLN A 43 20.39 17.40 -1.42
C GLN A 43 19.35 18.17 -2.26
N LEU A 44 18.58 17.49 -3.11
CA LEU A 44 17.59 18.15 -3.94
C LEU A 44 16.41 18.68 -3.13
N SER A 45 16.04 19.94 -3.36
CA SER A 45 14.76 20.46 -2.85
C SER A 45 13.58 19.66 -3.43
N PRO A 46 12.40 19.67 -2.78
CA PRO A 46 11.21 18.96 -3.29
C PRO A 46 10.87 19.34 -4.75
N LYS A 47 10.98 20.63 -5.11
CA LYS A 47 10.74 21.12 -6.47
C LYS A 47 11.74 20.52 -7.47
N LYS A 48 13.03 20.62 -7.19
CA LYS A 48 14.09 20.06 -8.05
C LYS A 48 13.98 18.55 -8.15
N ARG A 49 13.59 17.84 -7.08
CA ARG A 49 13.38 16.41 -7.08
C ARG A 49 12.22 16.01 -7.98
N LEU A 50 11.13 16.77 -7.99
CA LEU A 50 10.01 16.55 -8.90
C LEU A 50 10.43 16.75 -10.35
N GLU A 51 11.15 17.84 -10.67
CA GLU A 51 11.70 18.11 -12.01
C GLU A 51 12.60 16.96 -12.48
N ARG A 52 13.48 16.45 -11.61
CA ARG A 52 14.34 15.31 -11.92
C ARG A 52 13.57 14.00 -12.09
N SER A 53 12.52 13.79 -11.32
CA SER A 53 11.64 12.63 -11.48
C SER A 53 10.95 12.65 -12.85
N ILE A 54 10.47 13.80 -13.31
CA ILE A 54 9.88 13.97 -14.65
C ILE A 54 10.93 13.71 -15.73
N TYR A 55 12.14 14.27 -15.56
CA TYR A 55 13.26 14.05 -16.47
C TYR A 55 13.62 12.56 -16.60
N VAL A 56 13.73 11.84 -15.48
CA VAL A 56 13.99 10.38 -15.47
C VAL A 56 12.86 9.63 -16.16
N LYS A 57 11.60 9.94 -15.86
CA LYS A 57 10.43 9.26 -16.44
C LYS A 57 10.37 9.40 -17.97
N GLY A 58 10.86 10.50 -18.52
CA GLY A 58 10.90 10.72 -19.97
C GLY A 58 12.08 10.07 -20.68
N ARG A 59 13.09 9.55 -19.97
CA ARG A 59 14.35 9.05 -20.55
C ARG A 59 14.76 7.65 -20.10
N ALA A 60 14.21 7.14 -19.02
CA ALA A 60 14.51 5.79 -18.57
C ALA A 60 13.96 4.76 -19.54
N LEU A 61 14.70 3.69 -19.74
CA LEU A 61 14.28 2.54 -20.55
C LEU A 61 13.13 1.77 -19.88
N GLY A 62 13.08 1.80 -18.55
CA GLY A 62 12.00 1.20 -17.77
C GLY A 62 12.00 1.70 -16.34
N ILE A 63 10.81 1.74 -15.73
CA ILE A 63 10.61 2.14 -14.34
C ILE A 63 9.61 1.20 -13.69
N GLY A 64 9.94 0.73 -12.50
CA GLY A 64 9.05 -0.04 -11.65
C GLY A 64 8.99 0.55 -10.24
N LEU A 65 7.81 0.50 -9.62
CA LEU A 65 7.57 0.94 -8.25
C LEU A 65 6.89 -0.16 -7.44
N GLY A 66 7.58 -0.69 -6.45
CA GLY A 66 7.03 -1.68 -5.52
C GLY A 66 6.57 -1.04 -4.24
N TRP A 67 5.33 -1.33 -3.83
CA TRP A 67 4.68 -0.74 -2.68
C TRP A 67 4.31 -1.80 -1.64
N VAL A 68 4.61 -1.54 -0.38
CA VAL A 68 4.14 -2.35 0.74
C VAL A 68 3.55 -1.41 1.80
N ASP A 69 2.26 -1.57 2.07
CA ASP A 69 1.51 -0.74 3.02
C ASP A 69 1.91 -1.03 4.49
N ALA A 70 1.48 -0.14 5.38
CA ALA A 70 1.78 -0.22 6.80
C ALA A 70 1.27 -1.52 7.44
N SER A 71 0.04 -1.94 7.12
CA SER A 71 -0.55 -3.17 7.67
C SER A 71 0.22 -4.42 7.24
N ARG A 72 0.66 -4.44 6.00
CA ARG A 72 1.47 -5.55 5.49
C ARG A 72 2.86 -5.57 6.13
N LEU A 73 3.48 -4.40 6.31
CA LEU A 73 4.75 -4.30 7.05
C LEU A 73 4.62 -4.80 8.47
N ASP A 74 3.53 -4.47 9.16
CA ASP A 74 3.27 -4.96 10.53
C ASP A 74 3.15 -6.49 10.59
N ARG A 75 2.55 -7.11 9.56
CA ARG A 75 2.39 -8.58 9.49
C ARG A 75 3.66 -9.32 9.14
N ILE A 76 4.42 -8.84 8.15
CA ILE A 76 5.57 -9.59 7.61
C ILE A 76 6.93 -9.09 8.08
N GLY A 77 6.97 -7.93 8.72
CA GLY A 77 8.18 -7.26 9.17
C GLY A 77 8.95 -6.55 8.04
N MET A 78 9.88 -5.66 8.43
CA MET A 78 10.58 -4.76 7.51
C MET A 78 11.41 -5.50 6.46
N THR A 79 12.18 -6.51 6.85
CA THR A 79 13.06 -7.24 5.91
C THR A 79 12.29 -7.96 4.81
N ARG A 80 11.20 -8.65 5.17
CA ARG A 80 10.33 -9.31 4.19
C ARG A 80 9.57 -8.28 3.36
N GLY A 81 9.18 -7.15 3.95
CA GLY A 81 8.58 -6.02 3.27
C GLY A 81 9.49 -5.43 2.19
N LEU A 82 10.78 -5.22 2.50
CA LEU A 82 11.80 -4.77 1.55
C LEU A 82 11.96 -5.76 0.39
N LYS A 83 12.18 -7.05 0.69
CA LYS A 83 12.28 -8.08 -0.36
C LYS A 83 11.04 -8.10 -1.27
N LEU A 84 9.84 -8.01 -0.69
CA LEU A 84 8.60 -7.98 -1.45
C LEU A 84 8.51 -6.74 -2.34
N ALA A 85 8.72 -5.54 -1.79
CA ALA A 85 8.67 -4.29 -2.55
C ALA A 85 9.71 -4.30 -3.69
N THR A 86 10.93 -4.77 -3.42
CA THR A 86 11.99 -4.89 -4.42
C THR A 86 11.59 -5.83 -5.57
N ARG A 87 11.05 -6.99 -5.25
CA ARG A 87 10.54 -7.93 -6.28
C ARG A 87 9.39 -7.34 -7.08
N LEU A 88 8.48 -6.61 -6.44
CA LEU A 88 7.37 -5.94 -7.13
C LEU A 88 7.85 -4.84 -8.07
N ALA A 89 8.83 -4.03 -7.65
CA ALA A 89 9.44 -3.01 -8.50
C ALA A 89 10.17 -3.63 -9.69
N TYR A 90 11.04 -4.60 -9.43
CA TYR A 90 11.85 -5.26 -10.47
C TYR A 90 11.00 -5.98 -11.52
N ARG A 91 9.91 -6.63 -11.11
CA ARG A 91 8.99 -7.32 -12.02
C ARG A 91 8.19 -6.40 -12.94
N GLN A 92 8.10 -5.11 -12.65
CA GLN A 92 7.45 -4.13 -13.53
C GLN A 92 8.33 -3.73 -14.71
N LEU A 93 9.65 -3.96 -14.64
CA LEU A 93 10.51 -3.86 -15.81
C LEU A 93 10.20 -5.01 -16.78
N SER A 94 10.26 -4.75 -18.08
CA SER A 94 10.07 -5.80 -19.09
C SER A 94 11.11 -6.93 -18.92
N SER A 95 10.77 -8.13 -19.38
CA SER A 95 11.71 -9.26 -19.33
C SER A 95 12.97 -8.95 -20.14
N GLY A 96 12.84 -8.38 -21.34
CA GLY A 96 13.98 -8.00 -22.17
C GLY A 96 14.96 -7.07 -21.46
N LEU A 97 14.46 -6.02 -20.75
CA LEU A 97 15.33 -5.13 -19.99
C LEU A 97 16.05 -5.85 -18.84
N ARG A 98 15.40 -6.83 -18.21
CA ARG A 98 16.00 -7.60 -17.11
C ARG A 98 17.04 -8.60 -17.59
N ASP A 99 16.79 -9.22 -18.76
CA ASP A 99 17.65 -10.23 -19.36
C ASP A 99 18.85 -9.61 -20.08
N GLU A 100 18.71 -8.37 -20.59
CA GLU A 100 19.76 -7.63 -21.30
C GLU A 100 20.60 -6.70 -20.42
N ALA A 101 20.25 -6.59 -19.12
CA ALA A 101 20.98 -5.70 -18.21
C ALA A 101 22.39 -6.25 -17.92
N ASP A 102 23.41 -5.41 -18.15
CA ASP A 102 24.81 -5.75 -17.80
C ASP A 102 25.05 -5.73 -16.30
N ASN A 103 24.33 -4.86 -15.61
CA ASN A 103 24.48 -4.69 -14.17
C ASN A 103 23.12 -4.44 -13.50
N LEU A 104 22.90 -5.13 -12.39
CA LEU A 104 21.80 -4.90 -11.46
C LEU A 104 22.40 -4.44 -10.13
N VAL A 105 22.16 -3.18 -9.76
CA VAL A 105 22.75 -2.57 -8.56
C VAL A 105 21.65 -2.25 -7.55
N ILE A 106 21.80 -2.75 -6.33
CA ILE A 106 20.88 -2.52 -5.20
C ILE A 106 21.59 -1.66 -4.16
N ASP A 107 20.97 -0.55 -3.74
CA ASP A 107 21.49 0.23 -2.60
C ASP A 107 21.37 -0.55 -1.30
N GLY A 108 22.42 -0.51 -0.49
CA GLY A 108 22.44 -1.13 0.83
C GLY A 108 23.46 -2.26 1.00
N ASN A 109 23.18 -3.17 1.92
CA ASN A 109 24.08 -4.25 2.32
C ASN A 109 23.42 -5.66 2.23
N ILE A 110 22.24 -5.76 1.63
CA ILE A 110 21.48 -7.01 1.53
C ILE A 110 21.01 -7.20 0.09
N ASN A 111 21.22 -8.37 -0.48
CA ASN A 111 20.64 -8.76 -1.76
C ASN A 111 19.15 -9.05 -1.58
N LEU A 112 18.32 -8.06 -1.92
CA LEU A 112 16.87 -8.11 -1.72
C LEU A 112 16.12 -8.94 -2.76
N LEU A 113 16.78 -9.26 -3.88
CA LEU A 113 16.21 -10.09 -4.96
C LEU A 113 16.59 -11.56 -4.86
N ASP A 114 17.58 -11.89 -4.01
CA ASP A 114 18.21 -13.20 -3.96
C ASP A 114 18.78 -13.60 -5.35
N ASN A 115 19.18 -12.60 -6.18
CA ASN A 115 19.77 -12.78 -7.50
C ASN A 115 21.30 -12.74 -7.38
N PRO A 116 22.03 -13.82 -7.74
CA PRO A 116 23.49 -13.88 -7.59
C PRO A 116 24.23 -12.84 -8.46
N GLU A 117 23.63 -12.36 -9.54
CA GLU A 117 24.21 -11.35 -10.44
C GLU A 117 24.01 -9.91 -9.91
N ALA A 118 23.22 -9.73 -8.85
CA ALA A 118 23.00 -8.40 -8.28
C ALA A 118 24.19 -7.92 -7.46
N THR A 119 24.72 -6.77 -7.82
CA THR A 119 25.70 -6.04 -7.02
C THR A 119 25.02 -5.27 -5.92
N VAL A 120 25.41 -5.51 -4.68
CA VAL A 120 24.93 -4.77 -3.50
C VAL A 120 25.99 -3.74 -3.12
N LEU A 121 25.63 -2.47 -3.08
CA LEU A 121 26.57 -1.37 -2.84
C LEU A 121 26.00 -0.34 -1.88
N VAL A 122 26.69 -0.13 -0.76
CA VAL A 122 26.30 0.89 0.24
C VAL A 122 26.50 2.29 -0.33
N LYS A 123 25.46 3.13 -0.21
CA LYS A 123 25.39 4.48 -0.78
C LYS A 123 25.56 4.46 -2.32
N ALA A 124 24.95 3.51 -2.96
CA ALA A 124 24.98 3.38 -4.40
C ALA A 124 24.25 4.55 -5.11
N ASP A 125 23.27 5.16 -4.43
CA ASP A 125 22.57 6.35 -4.90
C ASP A 125 23.48 7.55 -5.19
N ALA A 126 24.62 7.65 -4.53
CA ALA A 126 25.65 8.67 -4.79
C ALA A 126 26.64 8.28 -5.89
N LYS A 127 26.69 7.03 -6.33
CA LYS A 127 27.72 6.49 -7.22
C LYS A 127 27.20 5.98 -8.55
N VAL A 128 25.94 5.51 -8.58
CA VAL A 128 25.32 4.85 -9.74
C VAL A 128 24.06 5.62 -10.14
N GLN A 129 24.07 6.20 -11.34
CA GLN A 129 22.97 7.04 -11.83
C GLN A 129 21.61 6.31 -11.81
N ALA A 130 21.57 5.03 -12.17
CA ALA A 130 20.34 4.25 -12.14
C ALA A 130 19.76 4.09 -10.71
N VAL A 131 20.63 3.95 -9.70
CA VAL A 131 20.20 3.88 -8.29
C VAL A 131 19.71 5.25 -7.80
N SER A 132 20.44 6.33 -8.16
CA SER A 132 19.97 7.70 -7.87
C SER A 132 18.62 8.00 -8.52
N ALA A 133 18.42 7.58 -9.77
CA ALA A 133 17.14 7.70 -10.48
C ALA A 133 16.03 6.93 -9.74
N ALA A 134 16.30 5.70 -9.30
CA ALA A 134 15.37 4.88 -8.52
C ALA A 134 14.97 5.56 -7.20
N SER A 135 15.95 6.11 -6.47
CA SER A 135 15.76 6.89 -5.26
C SER A 135 14.82 8.09 -5.49
N ILE A 136 15.09 8.89 -6.52
CA ILE A 136 14.31 10.09 -6.87
C ILE A 136 12.87 9.71 -7.21
N VAL A 137 12.66 8.72 -8.07
CA VAL A 137 11.31 8.32 -8.52
C VAL A 137 10.51 7.74 -7.36
N ALA A 138 11.10 6.87 -6.54
CA ALA A 138 10.45 6.30 -5.37
C ALA A 138 10.10 7.39 -4.34
N LYS A 139 11.03 8.35 -4.11
CA LYS A 139 10.82 9.45 -3.15
C LYS A 139 9.68 10.37 -3.58
N VAL A 140 9.65 10.78 -4.85
CA VAL A 140 8.57 11.63 -5.37
C VAL A 140 7.23 10.92 -5.30
N ALA A 141 7.18 9.66 -5.69
CA ALA A 141 5.96 8.86 -5.63
C ALA A 141 5.44 8.73 -4.19
N ARG A 142 6.33 8.44 -3.22
CA ARG A 142 5.96 8.34 -1.82
C ARG A 142 5.53 9.66 -1.22
N ASP A 143 6.25 10.76 -1.51
CA ASP A 143 5.91 12.07 -0.97
C ASP A 143 4.55 12.56 -1.48
N HIS A 144 4.27 12.38 -2.77
CA HIS A 144 2.96 12.66 -3.35
C HIS A 144 1.84 11.85 -2.66
N TYR A 145 2.10 10.59 -2.39
CA TYR A 145 1.22 9.74 -1.62
C TYR A 145 0.94 10.30 -0.22
N MET A 146 2.00 10.71 0.51
CA MET A 146 1.84 11.24 1.87
C MET A 146 1.09 12.57 1.89
N SER A 147 1.25 13.40 0.86
CA SER A 147 0.48 14.63 0.71
C SER A 147 -1.02 14.35 0.52
N ARG A 148 -1.36 13.38 -0.33
CA ARG A 148 -2.77 12.95 -0.47
C ARG A 148 -3.32 12.31 0.80
N LEU A 149 -2.48 11.61 1.55
CA LEU A 149 -2.87 11.08 2.84
C LEU A 149 -3.20 12.17 3.86
N ALA A 150 -2.51 13.33 3.77
CA ALA A 150 -2.79 14.48 4.61
C ALA A 150 -4.18 15.09 4.34
N GLU A 151 -4.64 15.07 3.09
CA GLU A 151 -6.00 15.51 2.72
C GLU A 151 -7.07 14.59 3.34
N LEU A 152 -6.79 13.27 3.40
CA LEU A 152 -7.70 12.28 3.97
C LEU A 152 -7.72 12.28 5.50
N TYR A 153 -6.60 12.64 6.12
CA TYR A 153 -6.43 12.68 7.58
C TYR A 153 -5.90 14.03 8.03
N PRO A 154 -6.72 15.10 7.94
CA PRO A 154 -6.31 16.44 8.30
C PRO A 154 -5.91 16.51 9.79
N GLY A 155 -4.89 17.30 10.07
CA GLY A 155 -4.38 17.54 11.42
C GLY A 155 -3.29 16.54 11.88
N TYR A 156 -2.94 15.53 11.08
CA TYR A 156 -1.75 14.70 11.34
C TYR A 156 -0.46 15.33 10.79
N GLY A 157 -0.55 16.21 9.79
CA GLY A 157 0.61 16.91 9.21
C GLY A 157 1.49 16.05 8.31
N PHE A 158 0.91 15.02 7.69
CA PHE A 158 1.64 14.08 6.83
C PHE A 158 2.33 14.76 5.64
N GLU A 159 1.81 15.88 5.16
CA GLU A 159 2.38 16.71 4.09
C GLU A 159 3.71 17.37 4.49
N ARG A 160 3.96 17.56 5.79
CA ARG A 160 5.17 18.23 6.29
C ARG A 160 6.27 17.22 6.63
N HIS A 161 5.92 16.18 7.36
CA HIS A 161 6.90 15.23 7.88
C HIS A 161 6.89 13.86 7.20
N MET A 162 6.08 13.67 6.17
CA MET A 162 6.04 12.44 5.36
C MET A 162 5.92 11.16 6.18
N GLY A 163 5.25 11.24 7.34
CA GLY A 163 5.04 10.12 8.27
C GLY A 163 6.20 9.84 9.22
N TYR A 164 7.30 10.63 9.18
CA TYR A 164 8.39 10.48 10.15
C TYR A 164 7.96 10.88 11.56
N GLY A 165 8.60 10.28 12.57
CA GLY A 165 8.29 10.48 13.99
C GLY A 165 8.78 11.82 14.56
N THR A 166 8.40 12.93 13.93
CA THR A 166 8.66 14.28 14.44
C THR A 166 7.82 14.57 15.68
N ARG A 167 8.18 15.60 16.43
CA ARG A 167 7.40 16.05 17.60
C ARG A 167 5.94 16.32 17.23
N ASP A 168 5.70 16.94 16.08
CA ASP A 168 4.34 17.26 15.60
C ASP A 168 3.55 16.00 15.27
N HIS A 169 4.19 15.00 14.63
CA HIS A 169 3.54 13.72 14.34
C HIS A 169 3.19 12.96 15.62
N LEU A 170 4.13 12.87 16.57
CA LEU A 170 3.89 12.22 17.85
C LEU A 170 2.81 12.94 18.68
N ARG A 171 2.76 14.28 18.60
CA ARG A 171 1.68 15.07 19.21
C ARG A 171 0.34 14.75 18.54
N ALA A 172 0.28 14.73 17.21
CA ALA A 172 -0.93 14.40 16.47
C ALA A 172 -1.44 12.98 16.80
N ILE A 173 -0.54 12.01 16.94
CA ILE A 173 -0.91 10.64 17.39
C ILE A 173 -1.48 10.67 18.80
N ARG A 174 -0.90 11.45 19.72
CA ARG A 174 -1.39 11.58 21.11
C ARG A 174 -2.79 12.18 21.15
N ASP A 175 -3.00 13.25 20.38
CA ASP A 175 -4.22 14.06 20.45
C ASP A 175 -5.38 13.45 19.65
N ARG A 176 -5.07 12.68 18.60
CA ARG A 176 -6.06 12.15 17.63
C ARG A 176 -6.10 10.63 17.54
N GLY A 177 -5.18 9.96 18.21
CA GLY A 177 -5.05 8.49 18.18
C GLY A 177 -4.22 7.97 17.01
N VAL A 178 -4.05 6.68 17.02
CA VAL A 178 -3.38 5.91 15.96
C VAL A 178 -4.40 5.59 14.87
N ILE A 179 -4.02 5.72 13.59
CA ILE A 179 -4.86 5.33 12.45
C ILE A 179 -4.42 3.93 12.00
N PRO A 180 -5.22 2.87 12.22
CA PRO A 180 -4.92 1.53 11.70
C PRO A 180 -4.78 1.53 10.18
N GLY A 181 -3.80 0.77 9.67
CA GLY A 181 -3.52 0.72 8.23
C GLY A 181 -2.69 1.87 7.69
N VAL A 182 -2.60 2.99 8.42
CA VAL A 182 -1.75 4.15 8.10
C VAL A 182 -0.50 4.16 8.97
N HIS A 183 -0.67 4.10 10.29
CA HIS A 183 0.46 3.99 11.22
C HIS A 183 0.96 2.55 11.27
N ARG A 184 2.26 2.40 11.44
CA ARG A 184 2.92 1.08 11.58
C ARG A 184 2.88 0.66 13.04
N LEU A 185 1.89 -0.15 13.37
CA LEU A 185 1.57 -0.55 14.75
C LEU A 185 2.70 -1.36 15.41
N SER A 186 3.51 -2.05 14.61
CA SER A 186 4.69 -2.79 15.09
C SER A 186 5.85 -1.88 15.52
N PHE A 187 5.85 -0.61 15.10
CA PHE A 187 6.94 0.33 15.41
C PHE A 187 6.87 0.80 16.86
N ARG A 188 7.99 0.70 17.59
CA ARG A 188 8.04 1.02 19.02
C ARG A 188 7.41 2.37 19.40
N PRO A 189 7.67 3.50 18.72
CA PRO A 189 7.05 4.78 19.07
C PRO A 189 5.51 4.77 18.91
N VAL A 190 4.96 4.02 17.96
CA VAL A 190 3.51 3.92 17.75
C VAL A 190 2.89 3.01 18.82
N ARG A 191 3.55 1.90 19.17
CA ARG A 191 3.09 0.96 20.21
C ARG A 191 2.88 1.65 21.56
N GLN A 192 3.66 2.66 21.88
CA GLN A 192 3.52 3.42 23.14
C GLN A 192 2.19 4.16 23.27
N PHE A 193 1.52 4.46 22.15
CA PHE A 193 0.20 5.09 22.13
C PHE A 193 -0.95 4.09 22.08
N LEU A 194 -0.66 2.79 21.92
CA LEU A 194 -1.65 1.73 21.88
C LEU A 194 -1.98 1.20 23.29
N GLY A 195 -1.83 1.99 24.36
CA GLY A 195 -1.99 1.65 25.78
C GLY A 195 -2.83 0.40 26.10
N GLU A 196 -2.64 -0.19 27.29
CA GLU A 196 -3.19 -1.48 27.72
C GLU A 196 -4.73 -1.62 27.65
N GLU A 197 -5.49 -0.54 27.46
CA GLU A 197 -6.96 -0.59 27.32
C GLU A 197 -7.44 -1.27 26.02
N ILE A 198 -6.59 -1.42 25.00
CA ILE A 198 -6.96 -2.13 23.77
C ILE A 198 -6.93 -3.66 23.97
N THR A 199 -6.28 -4.16 25.03
CA THR A 199 -6.03 -5.60 25.19
C THR A 199 -7.21 -6.41 25.74
N THR A 200 -8.21 -5.80 26.37
CA THR A 200 -9.33 -6.53 26.98
C THR A 200 -10.68 -6.32 26.29
N LYS A 201 -10.96 -5.14 25.73
CA LYS A 201 -12.20 -4.90 24.98
C LYS A 201 -12.13 -5.32 23.50
N SER A 202 -10.92 -5.39 22.92
CA SER A 202 -10.79 -5.71 21.50
C SER A 202 -10.83 -7.21 21.17
N ARG A 203 -10.53 -8.11 22.13
CA ARG A 203 -10.52 -9.55 21.82
C ARG A 203 -11.92 -10.15 21.65
N SER A 204 -12.91 -9.75 22.42
CA SER A 204 -14.28 -10.24 22.25
C SER A 204 -15.01 -9.59 21.08
N ALA A 205 -14.84 -8.27 20.87
CA ALA A 205 -15.42 -7.57 19.73
C ALA A 205 -14.72 -7.95 18.40
N GLN A 206 -13.43 -8.19 18.43
CA GLN A 206 -12.66 -8.65 17.25
C GLN A 206 -13.05 -10.08 16.83
N THR A 207 -13.33 -10.96 17.78
CA THR A 207 -13.84 -12.32 17.52
C THR A 207 -15.25 -12.30 16.95
N ALA A 208 -16.15 -11.46 17.47
CA ALA A 208 -17.53 -11.36 16.98
C ALA A 208 -17.60 -10.77 15.55
N GLY A 209 -16.83 -9.72 15.27
CA GLY A 209 -16.70 -9.15 13.92
C GLY A 209 -16.11 -10.14 12.91
N GLN A 210 -15.06 -10.87 13.28
CA GLN A 210 -14.46 -11.90 12.42
C GLN A 210 -15.40 -13.08 12.15
N LEU A 211 -16.22 -13.46 13.13
CA LEU A 211 -17.25 -14.49 12.94
C LEU A 211 -18.37 -13.98 12.01
N ALA A 212 -18.76 -12.72 12.14
CA ALA A 212 -19.74 -12.10 11.26
C ALA A 212 -19.23 -11.99 9.80
N GLU A 213 -17.98 -11.56 9.59
CA GLU A 213 -17.36 -11.55 8.26
C GLU A 213 -17.26 -12.98 7.66
N ALA A 214 -16.95 -13.97 8.49
CA ALA A 214 -16.93 -15.37 8.05
C ALA A 214 -18.31 -15.85 7.62
N GLU A 215 -19.35 -15.54 8.40
CA GLU A 215 -20.72 -15.90 8.07
C GLU A 215 -21.25 -15.14 6.85
N ALA A 216 -20.93 -13.85 6.71
CA ALA A 216 -21.24 -13.09 5.50
C ALA A 216 -20.62 -13.72 4.25
N ALA A 217 -19.36 -14.16 4.32
CA ALA A 217 -18.70 -14.83 3.20
C ALA A 217 -19.37 -16.18 2.87
N ASN A 218 -19.70 -16.98 3.90
CA ASN A 218 -20.42 -18.25 3.72
C ASN A 218 -21.82 -18.03 3.13
N TYR A 219 -22.52 -17.01 3.56
CA TYR A 219 -23.81 -16.62 3.01
C TYR A 219 -23.70 -16.30 1.52
N LEU A 220 -22.73 -15.44 1.14
CA LEU A 220 -22.51 -15.08 -0.27
C LEU A 220 -22.22 -16.34 -1.13
N VAL A 221 -21.39 -17.28 -0.62
CA VAL A 221 -21.13 -18.54 -1.33
C VAL A 221 -22.42 -19.34 -1.55
N ARG A 222 -23.29 -19.45 -0.51
CA ARG A 222 -24.61 -20.09 -0.64
C ARG A 222 -25.53 -19.39 -1.66
N GLN A 223 -25.35 -18.09 -1.83
CA GLN A 223 -26.06 -17.29 -2.84
C GLN A 223 -25.43 -17.33 -4.25
N GLY A 224 -24.42 -18.17 -4.47
CA GLY A 224 -23.76 -18.38 -5.75
C GLY A 224 -22.69 -17.35 -6.11
N TYR A 225 -22.16 -16.62 -5.12
CA TYR A 225 -20.99 -15.78 -5.30
C TYR A 225 -19.71 -16.58 -5.13
N THR A 226 -18.68 -16.22 -5.89
CA THR A 226 -17.31 -16.70 -5.70
C THR A 226 -16.51 -15.66 -4.93
N ILE A 227 -16.01 -16.02 -3.75
CA ILE A 227 -15.15 -15.11 -2.95
C ILE A 227 -13.79 -15.00 -3.63
N VAL A 228 -13.38 -13.77 -3.95
CA VAL A 228 -12.11 -13.46 -4.63
C VAL A 228 -11.04 -13.05 -3.63
N ASP A 229 -11.42 -12.24 -2.64
CA ASP A 229 -10.52 -11.75 -1.59
C ASP A 229 -11.31 -11.47 -0.30
N ARG A 230 -10.64 -11.48 0.84
CA ARG A 230 -11.22 -11.16 2.15
C ARG A 230 -10.30 -10.26 2.92
N ASN A 231 -10.89 -9.34 3.68
CA ASN A 231 -10.14 -8.39 4.49
C ASN A 231 -9.07 -7.68 3.66
N TRP A 232 -9.46 -7.33 2.41
CA TRP A 232 -8.57 -6.60 1.52
C TRP A 232 -8.41 -5.18 2.02
N ARG A 233 -7.19 -4.86 2.39
CA ARG A 233 -6.86 -3.58 2.99
C ARG A 233 -5.87 -2.84 2.13
N THR A 234 -6.25 -1.64 1.80
CA THR A 234 -5.31 -0.63 1.38
C THR A 234 -5.14 0.37 2.54
N LYS A 235 -4.31 1.31 2.31
CA LYS A 235 -4.14 2.43 3.23
C LYS A 235 -5.30 3.42 3.28
N TYR A 236 -6.17 3.39 2.28
CA TYR A 236 -7.28 4.33 2.14
C TYR A 236 -8.62 3.72 2.54
N CYS A 237 -8.69 2.41 2.44
CA CYS A 237 -9.94 1.69 2.66
C CYS A 237 -9.67 0.24 3.02
N GLU A 238 -10.60 -0.32 3.74
CA GLU A 238 -10.74 -1.73 3.99
C GLU A 238 -12.03 -2.19 3.32
N VAL A 239 -11.94 -3.32 2.63
CA VAL A 239 -13.09 -4.03 2.07
C VAL A 239 -13.13 -5.41 2.71
N ASP A 240 -14.21 -5.70 3.42
CA ASP A 240 -14.31 -6.92 4.21
C ASP A 240 -14.34 -8.17 3.32
N ILE A 241 -15.11 -8.11 2.21
CA ILE A 241 -15.22 -9.22 1.27
C ILE A 241 -15.23 -8.67 -0.17
N ILE A 242 -14.49 -9.30 -1.07
CA ILE A 242 -14.57 -9.07 -2.51
C ILE A 242 -15.06 -10.36 -3.14
N ALA A 243 -16.15 -10.29 -3.88
CA ALA A 243 -16.81 -11.46 -4.47
C ALA A 243 -17.18 -11.22 -5.93
N LYS A 244 -17.34 -12.28 -6.70
CA LYS A 244 -17.81 -12.24 -8.10
C LYS A 244 -19.10 -13.03 -8.24
N LYS A 245 -20.00 -12.52 -9.08
CA LYS A 245 -21.17 -13.24 -9.55
C LYS A 245 -21.53 -12.76 -10.95
N SER A 246 -21.62 -13.66 -11.91
CA SER A 246 -21.82 -13.36 -13.33
C SER A 246 -20.74 -12.40 -13.85
N ASP A 247 -21.11 -11.28 -14.43
CA ASP A 247 -20.28 -10.22 -14.98
C ASP A 247 -19.94 -9.09 -13.99
N ARG A 248 -20.19 -9.31 -12.69
CA ARG A 248 -20.00 -8.29 -11.66
C ARG A 248 -18.99 -8.69 -10.60
N ILE A 249 -18.29 -7.69 -10.09
CA ILE A 249 -17.42 -7.80 -8.92
C ILE A 249 -17.99 -6.91 -7.81
N TYR A 250 -18.19 -7.51 -6.65
CA TYR A 250 -18.83 -6.89 -5.48
C TYR A 250 -17.80 -6.58 -4.41
N PHE A 251 -17.85 -5.34 -3.91
CA PHE A 251 -17.07 -4.85 -2.79
C PHE A 251 -18.00 -4.72 -1.61
N VAL A 252 -17.86 -5.62 -0.65
CA VAL A 252 -18.84 -5.83 0.41
C VAL A 252 -18.30 -5.32 1.73
N GLU A 253 -19.09 -4.50 2.40
CA GLU A 253 -18.91 -4.04 3.78
C GLU A 253 -19.83 -4.83 4.69
N VAL A 254 -19.28 -5.37 5.78
CA VAL A 254 -20.01 -6.16 6.77
C VAL A 254 -20.21 -5.36 8.04
N LYS A 255 -21.46 -5.24 8.50
CA LYS A 255 -21.82 -4.58 9.77
C LYS A 255 -22.41 -5.61 10.73
N TYR A 256 -21.75 -5.78 11.87
CA TYR A 256 -22.21 -6.66 12.94
C TYR A 256 -22.71 -5.86 14.14
N ARG A 257 -23.84 -6.30 14.72
CA ARG A 257 -24.41 -5.79 15.99
C ARG A 257 -24.75 -6.95 16.91
N GLU A 258 -24.35 -6.86 18.15
CA GLU A 258 -24.57 -7.92 19.14
C GLU A 258 -26.03 -8.05 19.58
N VAL A 259 -26.81 -6.97 19.50
CA VAL A 259 -28.23 -6.90 19.92
C VAL A 259 -29.04 -6.13 18.90
N ASP A 260 -30.19 -6.66 18.55
CA ASP A 260 -31.19 -6.06 17.68
C ASP A 260 -31.92 -4.88 18.41
N ARG A 261 -31.24 -3.73 18.51
CA ARG A 261 -31.87 -2.47 18.97
C ARG A 261 -32.27 -1.66 17.77
N HIS A 262 -33.55 -1.57 17.51
CA HIS A 262 -34.33 -0.76 16.58
C HIS A 262 -33.52 0.19 15.67
N GLY A 263 -33.45 -0.13 14.38
CA GLY A 263 -32.84 0.64 13.30
C GLY A 263 -32.30 -0.32 12.24
N LYS A 264 -32.65 -0.14 10.96
CA LYS A 264 -32.13 -0.96 9.87
C LYS A 264 -30.61 -0.88 9.87
N GLY A 265 -29.93 -2.03 9.94
CA GLY A 265 -28.48 -2.14 10.04
C GLY A 265 -27.69 -1.37 8.95
N LEU A 266 -28.36 -1.02 7.86
CA LEU A 266 -27.86 -0.31 6.70
C LEU A 266 -27.84 1.23 6.86
N ASP A 267 -28.56 1.81 7.82
CA ASP A 267 -28.51 3.26 8.13
C ASP A 267 -27.15 3.69 8.72
N ALA A 268 -26.25 2.73 8.97
CA ALA A 268 -24.93 2.97 9.52
C ALA A 268 -23.83 3.23 8.48
N ILE A 269 -24.15 3.23 7.18
CA ILE A 269 -23.16 3.58 6.15
C ILE A 269 -23.09 5.09 6.01
N THR A 270 -22.11 5.67 6.69
CA THR A 270 -21.86 7.11 6.62
C THR A 270 -21.36 7.51 5.23
N PRO A 271 -21.57 8.78 4.79
CA PRO A 271 -21.00 9.29 3.54
C PRO A 271 -19.48 9.10 3.45
N THR A 272 -18.78 9.18 4.58
CA THR A 272 -17.34 8.94 4.67
C THR A 272 -16.99 7.47 4.37
N LYS A 273 -17.74 6.52 4.93
CA LYS A 273 -17.52 5.10 4.65
C LYS A 273 -17.83 4.75 3.19
N LEU A 274 -18.90 5.31 2.64
CA LEU A 274 -19.25 5.13 1.24
C LEU A 274 -18.11 5.61 0.31
N ARG A 275 -17.53 6.78 0.57
CA ARG A 275 -16.35 7.26 -0.18
C ARG A 275 -15.15 6.32 -0.07
N GLN A 276 -14.91 5.75 1.12
CA GLN A 276 -13.84 4.77 1.32
C GLN A 276 -14.09 3.47 0.52
N MET A 277 -15.33 3.01 0.44
CA MET A 277 -15.71 1.84 -0.35
C MET A 277 -15.51 2.09 -1.85
N TYR A 278 -15.93 3.26 -2.38
CA TYR A 278 -15.66 3.64 -3.77
C TYR A 278 -14.17 3.65 -4.08
N LEU A 279 -13.38 4.31 -3.23
CA LEU A 279 -11.94 4.37 -3.40
C LEU A 279 -11.31 2.96 -3.35
N GLY A 280 -11.82 2.10 -2.47
CA GLY A 280 -11.40 0.70 -2.38
C GLY A 280 -11.66 -0.07 -3.66
N ALA A 281 -12.83 0.09 -4.21
CA ALA A 281 -13.21 -0.56 -5.47
C ALA A 281 -12.31 -0.10 -6.63
N GLU A 282 -12.12 1.21 -6.81
CA GLU A 282 -11.23 1.76 -7.83
C GLU A 282 -9.80 1.25 -7.71
N MET A 283 -9.26 1.26 -6.49
CA MET A 283 -7.89 0.80 -6.26
C MET A 283 -7.73 -0.70 -6.51
N TYR A 284 -8.70 -1.52 -6.11
CA TYR A 284 -8.67 -2.96 -6.37
C TYR A 284 -8.70 -3.24 -7.87
N LEU A 285 -9.58 -2.57 -8.61
CA LEU A 285 -9.71 -2.71 -10.05
C LEU A 285 -8.44 -2.29 -10.79
N LEU A 286 -7.79 -1.21 -10.36
CA LEU A 286 -6.51 -0.79 -10.91
C LEU A 286 -5.39 -1.81 -10.64
N TRP A 287 -5.32 -2.35 -9.42
CA TRP A 287 -4.28 -3.30 -9.03
C TRP A 287 -4.47 -4.69 -9.62
N ARG A 288 -5.72 -5.09 -9.86
CA ARG A 288 -6.12 -6.40 -10.39
C ARG A 288 -6.72 -6.29 -11.79
N SER A 289 -6.30 -5.28 -12.56
CA SER A 289 -6.91 -4.94 -13.86
C SER A 289 -7.07 -6.12 -14.81
N GLN A 290 -6.09 -7.03 -14.88
CA GLN A 290 -6.17 -8.25 -15.70
C GLN A 290 -7.22 -9.25 -15.18
N GLN A 291 -7.34 -9.40 -13.85
CA GLN A 291 -8.27 -10.34 -13.22
C GLN A 291 -9.71 -9.82 -13.17
N CYS A 292 -9.88 -8.51 -13.28
CA CYS A 292 -11.16 -7.81 -13.23
C CYS A 292 -11.63 -7.33 -14.61
N ARG A 293 -10.92 -7.68 -15.68
CA ARG A 293 -11.26 -7.23 -17.04
C ARG A 293 -12.64 -7.70 -17.44
N GLY A 294 -13.49 -6.75 -17.85
CA GLY A 294 -14.87 -7.02 -18.27
C GLY A 294 -15.87 -7.20 -17.11
N LEU A 295 -15.46 -7.01 -15.85
CA LEU A 295 -16.36 -7.05 -14.71
C LEU A 295 -16.86 -5.65 -14.34
N SER A 296 -18.15 -5.52 -14.09
CA SER A 296 -18.76 -4.29 -13.59
C SER A 296 -18.67 -4.23 -12.06
N PRO A 297 -18.10 -3.16 -11.47
CA PRO A 297 -18.01 -3.02 -10.01
C PRO A 297 -19.36 -2.69 -9.40
N GLN A 298 -19.62 -3.26 -8.22
CA GLN A 298 -20.81 -3.03 -7.42
C GLN A 298 -20.41 -2.93 -5.95
N LEU A 299 -20.90 -1.91 -5.26
CA LEU A 299 -20.79 -1.82 -3.80
C LEU A 299 -21.96 -2.55 -3.15
N MET A 300 -21.70 -3.23 -2.04
CA MET A 300 -22.70 -3.95 -1.26
C MET A 300 -22.46 -3.74 0.24
N ALA A 301 -23.54 -3.61 0.98
CA ALA A 301 -23.51 -3.67 2.43
C ALA A 301 -24.29 -4.87 2.93
N MET A 302 -23.77 -5.51 3.95
CA MET A 302 -24.44 -6.61 4.66
C MET A 302 -24.52 -6.31 6.14
N SER A 303 -25.70 -6.47 6.74
CA SER A 303 -25.88 -6.39 8.19
C SER A 303 -26.07 -7.78 8.77
N LEU A 304 -25.42 -8.03 9.91
CA LEU A 304 -25.54 -9.26 10.68
C LEU A 304 -25.79 -8.94 12.13
N SER A 305 -26.61 -9.78 12.78
CA SER A 305 -26.87 -9.70 14.23
C SER A 305 -26.87 -11.09 14.89
N GLY A 306 -26.92 -11.09 16.21
CA GLY A 306 -27.08 -12.31 17.01
C GLY A 306 -25.78 -13.07 17.31
N THR A 307 -25.90 -14.10 18.15
CA THR A 307 -24.80 -14.99 18.53
C THR A 307 -25.28 -16.44 18.45
N PRO A 308 -24.88 -17.22 17.43
CA PRO A 308 -23.93 -16.88 16.33
C PRO A 308 -24.50 -15.83 15.36
N PRO A 309 -23.62 -15.07 14.65
CA PRO A 309 -24.04 -14.06 13.69
C PRO A 309 -24.92 -14.66 12.58
N GLN A 310 -26.01 -13.98 12.24
CA GLN A 310 -26.89 -14.30 11.12
C GLN A 310 -27.06 -13.06 10.23
N VAL A 311 -27.21 -13.27 8.93
CA VAL A 311 -27.43 -12.18 7.98
C VAL A 311 -28.86 -11.68 8.10
N ASP A 312 -29.02 -10.42 8.47
CA ASP A 312 -30.32 -9.74 8.58
C ASP A 312 -30.75 -9.16 7.23
N ASP A 313 -29.81 -8.49 6.54
CA ASP A 313 -30.11 -7.79 5.31
C ASP A 313 -28.84 -7.63 4.43
N GLN A 314 -29.07 -7.50 3.12
CA GLN A 314 -28.03 -7.15 2.14
C GLN A 314 -28.60 -6.15 1.14
N VAL A 315 -27.86 -5.07 0.86
CA VAL A 315 -28.26 -4.04 -0.09
C VAL A 315 -27.12 -3.74 -1.04
N ALA A 316 -27.40 -3.77 -2.35
CA ALA A 316 -26.53 -3.20 -3.34
C ALA A 316 -26.58 -1.66 -3.23
N ILE A 317 -25.42 -1.04 -3.15
CA ILE A 317 -25.28 0.41 -3.08
C ILE A 317 -24.95 0.86 -4.52
N VAL A 318 -25.82 1.63 -5.12
CA VAL A 318 -25.66 2.12 -6.50
C VAL A 318 -24.59 3.21 -6.56
#